data_ce10ab516e73a5b51aa29c8c6b12aca4
#
_entry.id   ce10ab516e73a5b51aa29c8c6b12aca4
#
_cell.length_a   1.000
_cell.length_b   1.000
_cell.length_c   1.000
_cell.angle_alpha   90.00
_cell.angle_beta   90.00
_cell.angle_gamma   90.00
#
_symmetry.space_group_name_H-M   'P 1'
#
loop_
_entity.id
_entity.type
_entity.pdbx_description
1 polymer ?
#
loop_
_entity_poly.entity_id
_entity_poly.type
_entity_poly.pdbx_seq_one_letter_code
_entity_poly.pdbx_strand_id
1 'polypeptide(L)'
;MNIKIIGDGEPLLLIHGWGMSGKIWEVIEVELSKYYRLYIVDLPGMGLSEDMEDYSITNIVKQLNVEVPGRISILGWSLGGLIALKYYKCYPELVTKLFLISTTPCFVNKEGWNNGVDDSVLDNFCKQLIQSWEKTLNQFFVIQLLGLNKKKEMMKFLERKFINNSMPKIHSLRAALQILKDTDLRDSLDSIDVPTVIIAGEKDKLTPIGASIYMQTKIKNSTIKILKNSAHIPFLSHPQDFLDQVLFNFLHKND
;
A
#
# COMPACT_ATOMS: atom_id res chain seq x y z
N MET A 1 9.28 14.51 -2.70
CA MET A 1 9.23 13.38 -1.72
C MET A 1 10.63 12.79 -1.52
N ASN A 2 10.90 12.12 -0.40
CA ASN A 2 12.12 11.32 -0.27
C ASN A 2 11.97 9.99 -1.01
N ILE A 3 12.93 9.68 -1.89
CA ILE A 3 12.95 8.43 -2.65
C ILE A 3 14.33 7.78 -2.53
N LYS A 4 14.36 6.56 -2.00
CA LYS A 4 15.54 5.70 -1.98
C LYS A 4 15.56 4.89 -3.28
N ILE A 5 16.69 4.92 -3.99
CA ILE A 5 16.86 4.13 -5.23
C ILE A 5 17.89 3.02 -4.97
N ILE A 6 17.57 1.79 -5.37
CA ILE A 6 18.43 0.61 -5.20
C ILE A 6 18.17 -0.40 -6.32
N GLY A 7 19.25 -1.05 -6.83
CA GLY A 7 19.18 -2.01 -7.93
C GLY A 7 19.23 -1.34 -9.31
N ASP A 8 19.39 -2.15 -10.37
CA ASP A 8 19.64 -1.69 -11.75
C ASP A 8 18.68 -2.29 -12.80
N GLY A 9 17.67 -3.08 -12.36
CA GLY A 9 16.71 -3.73 -13.25
C GLY A 9 15.59 -2.82 -13.76
N GLU A 10 14.46 -3.44 -14.15
CA GLU A 10 13.26 -2.69 -14.56
C GLU A 10 12.74 -1.79 -13.42
N PRO A 11 12.28 -0.58 -13.73
CA PRO A 11 11.83 0.35 -12.70
C PRO A 11 10.56 -0.16 -11.98
N LEU A 12 10.62 -0.18 -10.64
CA LEU A 12 9.53 -0.56 -9.76
C LEU A 12 9.38 0.47 -8.64
N LEU A 13 8.24 1.16 -8.61
CA LEU A 13 7.87 2.09 -7.54
C LEU A 13 7.20 1.33 -6.40
N LEU A 14 7.71 1.46 -5.17
CA LEU A 14 7.15 0.89 -3.96
C LEU A 14 6.50 1.98 -3.10
N ILE A 15 5.18 1.88 -2.91
CA ILE A 15 4.38 2.85 -2.15
C ILE A 15 3.84 2.17 -0.89
N HIS A 16 4.26 2.67 0.28
CA HIS A 16 3.88 2.12 1.57
C HIS A 16 2.44 2.48 2.00
N GLY A 17 1.95 1.81 3.04
CA GLY A 17 0.65 2.06 3.65
C GLY A 17 0.64 3.25 4.63
N TRP A 18 -0.55 3.56 5.13
CA TRP A 18 -0.78 4.62 6.11
C TRP A 18 0.05 4.41 7.38
N GLY A 19 0.62 5.50 7.91
CA GLY A 19 1.41 5.50 9.15
C GLY A 19 2.76 4.81 9.07
N MET A 20 3.22 4.49 7.86
CA MET A 20 4.49 3.81 7.59
C MET A 20 5.47 4.72 6.84
N SER A 21 6.58 4.16 6.39
CA SER A 21 7.54 4.76 5.46
C SER A 21 8.16 3.67 4.59
N GLY A 22 9.02 4.06 3.67
CA GLY A 22 9.77 3.13 2.82
C GLY A 22 10.57 2.07 3.60
N LYS A 23 10.87 2.31 4.87
CA LYS A 23 11.53 1.33 5.75
C LYS A 23 10.77 0.01 5.92
N ILE A 24 9.45 -0.01 5.65
CA ILE A 24 8.67 -1.24 5.71
C ILE A 24 9.12 -2.29 4.70
N TRP A 25 9.73 -1.84 3.59
CA TRP A 25 10.19 -2.69 2.51
C TRP A 25 11.56 -3.36 2.75
N GLU A 26 12.29 -2.98 3.84
CA GLU A 26 13.59 -3.56 4.17
C GLU A 26 13.59 -5.09 4.24
N VAL A 27 12.44 -5.70 4.51
CA VAL A 27 12.28 -7.16 4.60
C VAL A 27 12.34 -7.87 3.24
N ILE A 28 12.13 -7.15 2.15
CA ILE A 28 12.09 -7.70 0.78
C ILE A 28 12.96 -6.92 -0.23
N GLU A 29 13.43 -5.72 0.12
CA GLU A 29 14.13 -4.84 -0.82
C GLU A 29 15.40 -5.46 -1.41
N VAL A 30 16.17 -6.22 -0.61
CA VAL A 30 17.41 -6.86 -1.06
C VAL A 30 17.13 -7.90 -2.15
N GLU A 31 16.08 -8.71 -1.98
CA GLU A 31 15.72 -9.71 -2.99
C GLU A 31 15.13 -9.06 -4.24
N LEU A 32 14.24 -8.08 -4.09
CA LEU A 32 13.65 -7.39 -5.22
C LEU A 32 14.68 -6.58 -6.03
N SER A 33 15.67 -5.97 -5.37
CA SER A 33 16.71 -5.17 -6.03
C SER A 33 17.65 -5.96 -6.93
N LYS A 34 17.64 -7.29 -6.84
CA LYS A 34 18.37 -8.18 -7.79
C LYS A 34 17.74 -8.19 -9.20
N TYR A 35 16.46 -7.84 -9.30
CA TYR A 35 15.66 -7.93 -10.52
C TYR A 35 15.12 -6.58 -10.98
N TYR A 36 14.88 -5.65 -10.02
CA TYR A 36 14.27 -4.35 -10.25
C TYR A 36 15.19 -3.21 -9.83
N ARG A 37 15.08 -2.10 -10.51
CA ARG A 37 15.50 -0.80 -9.98
C ARG A 37 14.35 -0.25 -9.13
N LEU A 38 14.49 -0.35 -7.81
CA LEU A 38 13.46 0.02 -6.85
C LEU A 38 13.49 1.53 -6.61
N TYR A 39 12.33 2.15 -6.69
CA TYR A 39 12.06 3.52 -6.25
C TYR A 39 11.19 3.43 -4.98
N ILE A 40 11.81 3.49 -3.82
CA ILE A 40 11.13 3.33 -2.53
C ILE A 40 10.81 4.72 -2.01
N VAL A 41 9.53 5.08 -2.06
CA VAL A 41 9.07 6.42 -1.67
C VAL A 41 8.67 6.47 -0.19
N ASP A 42 8.97 7.61 0.46
CA ASP A 42 8.27 8.04 1.67
C ASP A 42 7.17 9.01 1.24
N LEU A 43 5.91 8.72 1.57
CA LEU A 43 4.78 9.61 1.29
C LEU A 43 4.93 10.93 2.06
N PRO A 44 4.32 12.04 1.61
CA PRO A 44 4.46 13.34 2.25
C PRO A 44 4.20 13.30 3.76
N GLY A 45 5.06 13.92 4.54
CA GLY A 45 5.02 13.94 6.00
C GLY A 45 5.27 12.63 6.71
N MET A 46 5.68 11.57 5.98
CA MET A 46 6.03 10.25 6.51
C MET A 46 7.51 9.95 6.22
N GLY A 47 8.16 9.17 7.09
CA GLY A 47 9.57 8.84 6.94
C GLY A 47 10.46 10.10 6.91
N LEU A 48 11.22 10.26 5.83
CA LEU A 48 12.10 11.41 5.59
C LEU A 48 11.49 12.46 4.66
N SER A 49 10.26 12.25 4.17
CA SER A 49 9.57 13.22 3.33
C SER A 49 9.09 14.44 4.13
N GLU A 50 9.24 15.61 3.54
CA GLU A 50 8.60 16.82 4.05
C GLU A 50 7.07 16.74 3.91
N ASP A 51 6.38 17.59 4.64
CA ASP A 51 4.92 17.72 4.57
C ASP A 51 4.49 18.36 3.25
N MET A 52 3.22 18.29 2.94
CA MET A 52 2.58 18.85 1.75
C MET A 52 1.42 19.74 2.19
N GLU A 53 1.38 21.00 1.73
CA GLU A 53 0.30 21.93 2.07
C GLU A 53 -1.08 21.44 1.58
N ASP A 54 -1.17 21.12 0.30
CA ASP A 54 -2.39 20.54 -0.30
C ASP A 54 -2.25 19.01 -0.35
N TYR A 55 -2.56 18.37 0.78
CA TYR A 55 -2.46 16.93 0.96
C TYR A 55 -3.65 16.21 0.32
N SER A 56 -3.65 16.12 -0.99
CA SER A 56 -4.65 15.38 -1.76
C SER A 56 -4.03 14.21 -2.52
N ILE A 57 -4.80 13.13 -2.76
CA ILE A 57 -4.32 11.98 -3.53
C ILE A 57 -3.88 12.41 -4.94
N THR A 58 -4.54 13.42 -5.52
CA THR A 58 -4.18 13.96 -6.84
C THR A 58 -2.83 14.64 -6.84
N ASN A 59 -2.51 15.42 -5.82
CA ASN A 59 -1.22 16.10 -5.71
C ASN A 59 -0.09 15.14 -5.34
N ILE A 60 -0.36 14.13 -4.51
CA ILE A 60 0.59 13.04 -4.26
C ILE A 60 0.97 12.35 -5.58
N VAL A 61 -0.02 12.00 -6.40
CA VAL A 61 0.21 11.34 -7.69
C VAL A 61 0.95 12.25 -8.68
N LYS A 62 0.62 13.55 -8.73
CA LYS A 62 1.37 14.52 -9.57
C LYS A 62 2.83 14.62 -9.16
N GLN A 63 3.11 14.70 -7.84
CA GLN A 63 4.47 14.78 -7.35
C GLN A 63 5.25 13.49 -7.63
N LEU A 64 4.63 12.31 -7.41
CA LEU A 64 5.23 11.03 -7.80
C LEU A 64 5.61 11.00 -9.28
N ASN A 65 4.72 11.48 -10.16
CA ASN A 65 4.98 11.50 -11.61
C ASN A 65 6.16 12.39 -12.03
N VAL A 66 6.43 13.44 -11.26
CA VAL A 66 7.61 14.31 -11.52
C VAL A 66 8.90 13.64 -11.03
N GLU A 67 8.85 12.88 -9.94
CA GLU A 67 10.03 12.35 -9.26
C GLU A 67 10.46 10.95 -9.72
N VAL A 68 9.55 10.18 -10.35
CA VAL A 68 9.87 8.85 -10.90
C VAL A 68 10.01 8.92 -12.41
N PRO A 69 11.00 8.22 -13.01
CA PRO A 69 11.27 8.35 -14.44
C PRO A 69 10.33 7.50 -15.30
N GLY A 70 9.69 8.12 -16.28
CA GLY A 70 9.05 7.46 -17.43
C GLY A 70 8.11 6.32 -17.06
N ARG A 71 8.17 5.23 -17.85
CA ARG A 71 7.32 4.04 -17.64
C ARG A 71 7.81 3.19 -16.49
N ILE A 72 6.89 2.82 -15.58
CA ILE A 72 7.21 2.16 -14.32
C ILE A 72 6.17 1.13 -13.91
N SER A 73 6.60 0.03 -13.30
CA SER A 73 5.72 -0.86 -12.53
C SER A 73 5.48 -0.29 -11.15
N ILE A 74 4.29 -0.47 -10.58
CA ILE A 74 3.95 0.07 -9.27
C ILE A 74 3.51 -1.04 -8.32
N LEU A 75 4.16 -1.13 -7.16
CA LEU A 75 3.79 -1.99 -6.05
C LEU A 75 3.25 -1.10 -4.92
N GLY A 76 1.94 -1.13 -4.74
CA GLY A 76 1.26 -0.35 -3.72
C GLY A 76 0.64 -1.22 -2.64
N TRP A 77 0.95 -0.94 -1.38
CA TRP A 77 0.38 -1.63 -0.23
C TRP A 77 -0.62 -0.73 0.50
N SER A 78 -1.84 -1.25 0.75
CA SER A 78 -2.88 -0.56 1.51
C SER A 78 -3.21 0.82 0.91
N LEU A 79 -2.99 1.95 1.63
CA LEU A 79 -3.06 3.30 1.08
C LEU A 79 -2.21 3.45 -0.19
N GLY A 80 -1.01 2.87 -0.20
CA GLY A 80 -0.14 2.89 -1.38
C GLY A 80 -0.77 2.23 -2.61
N GLY A 81 -1.60 1.19 -2.42
CA GLY A 81 -2.36 0.57 -3.49
C GLY A 81 -3.47 1.47 -4.04
N LEU A 82 -4.15 2.22 -3.16
CA LEU A 82 -5.13 3.23 -3.57
C LEU A 82 -4.46 4.36 -4.38
N ILE A 83 -3.25 4.79 -3.96
CA ILE A 83 -2.44 5.76 -4.69
C ILE A 83 -1.99 5.18 -6.04
N ALA A 84 -1.61 3.91 -6.12
CA ALA A 84 -1.25 3.23 -7.37
C ALA A 84 -2.43 3.19 -8.37
N LEU A 85 -3.64 2.88 -7.90
CA LEU A 85 -4.86 2.94 -8.70
C LEU A 85 -5.14 4.37 -9.21
N LYS A 86 -4.96 5.39 -8.36
CA LYS A 86 -5.11 6.79 -8.76
C LYS A 86 -4.02 7.22 -9.74
N TYR A 87 -2.79 6.75 -9.56
CA TYR A 87 -1.68 7.02 -10.49
C TYR A 87 -2.00 6.46 -11.87
N TYR A 88 -2.44 5.20 -11.94
CA TYR A 88 -2.89 4.60 -13.20
C TYR A 88 -4.01 5.41 -13.86
N LYS A 89 -5.04 5.81 -13.10
CA LYS A 89 -6.14 6.63 -13.62
C LYS A 89 -5.67 7.95 -14.24
N CYS A 90 -4.59 8.55 -13.70
CA CYS A 90 -4.06 9.83 -14.19
C CYS A 90 -3.05 9.69 -15.32
N TYR A 91 -2.27 8.60 -15.32
CA TYR A 91 -1.12 8.38 -16.21
C TYR A 91 -1.05 6.91 -16.69
N PRO A 92 -2.10 6.39 -17.36
CA PRO A 92 -2.16 4.98 -17.74
C PRO A 92 -1.00 4.56 -18.65
N GLU A 93 -0.54 5.45 -19.54
CA GLU A 93 0.56 5.19 -20.49
C GLU A 93 1.93 5.03 -19.80
N LEU A 94 2.07 5.52 -18.57
CA LEU A 94 3.32 5.43 -17.81
C LEU A 94 3.39 4.19 -16.92
N VAL A 95 2.29 3.46 -16.73
CA VAL A 95 2.28 2.26 -15.88
C VAL A 95 2.46 1.02 -16.75
N THR A 96 3.43 0.17 -16.40
CA THR A 96 3.69 -1.08 -17.12
C THR A 96 3.04 -2.29 -16.45
N LYS A 97 2.91 -2.27 -15.11
CA LYS A 97 2.32 -3.34 -14.31
C LYS A 97 1.88 -2.81 -12.95
N LEU A 98 0.84 -3.40 -12.38
CA LEU A 98 0.38 -3.10 -11.03
C LEU A 98 0.53 -4.32 -10.11
N PHE A 99 1.06 -4.10 -8.90
CA PHE A 99 1.01 -5.02 -7.79
C PHE A 99 0.20 -4.37 -6.67
N LEU A 100 -1.01 -4.87 -6.44
CA LEU A 100 -1.98 -4.33 -5.49
C LEU A 100 -2.01 -5.22 -4.24
N ILE A 101 -1.41 -4.74 -3.15
CA ILE A 101 -1.14 -5.55 -1.96
C ILE A 101 -2.07 -5.11 -0.83
N SER A 102 -2.91 -6.03 -0.32
CA SER A 102 -3.81 -5.74 0.82
C SER A 102 -4.42 -4.35 0.71
N THR A 103 -5.09 -4.08 -0.41
CA THR A 103 -5.67 -2.77 -0.73
C THR A 103 -7.11 -2.90 -1.25
N THR A 104 -7.75 -1.77 -1.48
CA THR A 104 -9.14 -1.68 -1.95
C THR A 104 -9.32 -0.41 -2.78
N PRO A 105 -10.22 -0.38 -3.76
CA PRO A 105 -10.54 0.83 -4.50
C PRO A 105 -11.38 1.83 -3.70
N CYS A 106 -12.00 1.38 -2.59
CA CYS A 106 -12.81 2.19 -1.69
C CYS A 106 -12.72 1.62 -0.27
N PHE A 107 -12.15 2.40 0.66
CA PHE A 107 -11.90 1.94 2.03
C PHE A 107 -13.12 1.99 2.94
N VAL A 108 -14.11 2.82 2.61
CA VAL A 108 -15.32 3.03 3.42
C VAL A 108 -16.52 2.37 2.75
N ASN A 109 -17.38 1.75 3.56
CA ASN A 109 -18.65 1.23 3.10
C ASN A 109 -19.51 2.37 2.50
N LYS A 110 -20.09 2.12 1.33
CA LYS A 110 -20.96 3.04 0.60
C LYS A 110 -22.12 2.26 -0.02
N GLU A 111 -23.07 2.97 -0.60
CA GLU A 111 -24.15 2.32 -1.34
C GLU A 111 -23.59 1.36 -2.40
N GLY A 112 -24.07 0.12 -2.39
CA GLY A 112 -23.58 -0.95 -3.26
C GLY A 112 -22.16 -1.45 -2.94
N TRP A 113 -21.56 -1.07 -1.79
CA TRP A 113 -20.22 -1.46 -1.39
C TRP A 113 -20.11 -1.78 0.10
N ASN A 114 -19.95 -3.06 0.43
CA ASN A 114 -19.84 -3.60 1.79
C ASN A 114 -18.45 -4.25 2.07
N ASN A 115 -17.44 -3.96 1.23
CA ASN A 115 -16.09 -4.49 1.37
C ASN A 115 -15.11 -3.44 1.94
N GLY A 116 -15.61 -2.43 2.60
CA GLY A 116 -14.86 -1.42 3.33
C GLY A 116 -15.07 -1.52 4.84
N VAL A 117 -14.63 -0.51 5.55
CA VAL A 117 -14.93 -0.29 6.97
C VAL A 117 -16.05 0.75 7.10
N ASP A 118 -16.75 0.77 8.22
CA ASP A 118 -17.74 1.82 8.47
C ASP A 118 -17.07 3.19 8.64
N ASP A 119 -17.69 4.22 8.11
CA ASP A 119 -17.18 5.60 8.14
C ASP A 119 -16.83 6.06 9.57
N SER A 120 -17.68 5.71 10.54
CA SER A 120 -17.48 5.99 11.96
C SER A 120 -16.20 5.39 12.54
N VAL A 121 -15.69 4.29 11.97
CA VAL A 121 -14.43 3.66 12.41
C VAL A 121 -13.25 4.58 12.10
N LEU A 122 -13.18 5.14 10.88
CA LEU A 122 -12.13 6.08 10.51
C LEU A 122 -12.23 7.40 11.29
N ASP A 123 -13.44 7.91 11.52
CA ASP A 123 -13.67 9.12 12.33
C ASP A 123 -13.19 8.94 13.76
N ASN A 124 -13.53 7.82 14.40
CA ASN A 124 -13.07 7.49 15.74
C ASN A 124 -11.55 7.32 15.80
N PHE A 125 -10.98 6.67 14.79
CA PHE A 125 -9.54 6.50 14.67
C PHE A 125 -8.83 7.85 14.53
N CYS A 126 -9.36 8.78 13.75
CA CYS A 126 -8.83 10.14 13.60
C CYS A 126 -8.88 10.93 14.93
N LYS A 127 -9.97 10.82 15.70
CA LYS A 127 -10.08 11.44 17.04
C LYS A 127 -9.04 10.87 18.01
N GLN A 128 -8.87 9.55 18.04
CA GLN A 128 -7.86 8.89 18.87
C GLN A 128 -6.44 9.28 18.50
N LEU A 129 -6.15 9.43 17.20
CA LEU A 129 -4.84 9.86 16.69
C LEU A 129 -4.44 11.23 17.24
N ILE A 130 -5.39 12.17 17.34
CA ILE A 130 -5.16 13.51 17.90
C ILE A 130 -4.88 13.44 19.41
N GLN A 131 -5.61 12.57 20.13
CA GLN A 131 -5.50 12.47 21.58
C GLN A 131 -4.25 11.72 22.04
N SER A 132 -3.87 10.66 21.32
CA SER A 132 -2.75 9.77 21.68
C SER A 132 -2.24 9.01 20.48
N TRP A 133 -1.38 9.65 19.69
CA TRP A 133 -0.88 9.10 18.42
C TRP A 133 -0.13 7.77 18.62
N GLU A 134 0.73 7.65 19.64
CA GLU A 134 1.50 6.44 19.92
C GLU A 134 0.59 5.24 20.18
N LYS A 135 -0.39 5.42 21.07
CA LYS A 135 -1.37 4.38 21.39
C LYS A 135 -2.17 3.99 20.15
N THR A 136 -2.57 4.97 19.35
CA THR A 136 -3.35 4.75 18.13
C THR A 136 -2.56 4.00 17.07
N LEU A 137 -1.30 4.35 16.85
CA LEU A 137 -0.41 3.59 15.94
C LEU A 137 -0.16 2.17 16.44
N ASN A 138 0.07 1.99 17.74
CA ASN A 138 0.24 0.66 18.32
C ASN A 138 -1.02 -0.21 18.12
N GLN A 139 -2.21 0.34 18.34
CA GLN A 139 -3.47 -0.35 18.07
C GLN A 139 -3.62 -0.70 16.59
N PHE A 140 -3.23 0.21 15.70
CA PHE A 140 -3.25 -0.04 14.26
C PHE A 140 -2.32 -1.19 13.86
N PHE A 141 -1.10 -1.25 14.41
CA PHE A 141 -0.18 -2.37 14.17
C PHE A 141 -0.75 -3.69 14.70
N VAL A 142 -1.42 -3.66 15.87
CA VAL A 142 -2.10 -4.85 16.42
C VAL A 142 -3.16 -5.37 15.46
N ILE A 143 -3.97 -4.50 14.87
CA ILE A 143 -5.03 -4.89 13.91
C ILE A 143 -4.42 -5.47 12.63
N GLN A 144 -3.35 -4.88 12.10
CA GLN A 144 -2.65 -5.37 10.91
C GLN A 144 -2.08 -6.79 11.06
N LEU A 145 -1.77 -7.19 12.30
CA LEU A 145 -1.18 -8.49 12.62
C LEU A 145 -2.19 -9.44 13.28
N LEU A 146 -3.48 -9.12 13.26
CA LEU A 146 -4.50 -9.92 13.94
C LEU A 146 -4.62 -11.32 13.31
N GLY A 147 -4.55 -12.34 14.17
CA GLY A 147 -4.65 -13.74 13.76
C GLY A 147 -3.33 -14.38 13.29
N LEU A 148 -2.19 -13.67 13.38
CA LEU A 148 -0.87 -14.22 13.07
C LEU A 148 -0.23 -14.90 14.28
N ASN A 149 0.47 -16.01 14.04
CA ASN A 149 1.15 -16.79 15.09
C ASN A 149 2.41 -16.07 15.63
N LYS A 150 3.19 -15.39 14.76
CA LYS A 150 4.43 -14.66 15.12
C LYS A 150 4.19 -13.18 15.42
N LYS A 151 3.00 -12.79 15.85
CA LYS A 151 2.59 -11.40 16.09
C LYS A 151 3.58 -10.61 16.96
N LYS A 152 4.13 -11.22 18.03
CA LYS A 152 5.02 -10.53 18.98
C LYS A 152 6.33 -10.04 18.34
N GLU A 153 6.94 -10.83 17.48
CA GLU A 153 8.18 -10.47 16.78
C GLU A 153 7.93 -9.35 15.76
N MET A 154 6.85 -9.46 15.02
CA MET A 154 6.43 -8.45 14.03
C MET A 154 6.06 -7.12 14.71
N MET A 155 5.37 -7.15 15.86
CA MET A 155 5.10 -5.95 16.66
C MET A 155 6.38 -5.24 17.06
N LYS A 156 7.37 -5.96 17.61
CA LYS A 156 8.67 -5.37 17.96
C LYS A 156 9.39 -4.73 16.76
N PHE A 157 9.27 -5.34 15.58
CA PHE A 157 9.81 -4.76 14.35
C PHE A 157 9.12 -3.44 14.02
N LEU A 158 7.78 -3.41 14.01
CA LEU A 158 6.99 -2.22 13.68
C LEU A 158 7.21 -1.08 14.70
N GLU A 159 7.17 -1.38 16.00
CA GLU A 159 7.43 -0.41 17.06
C GLU A 159 8.81 0.22 16.93
N ARG A 160 9.85 -0.62 16.75
CA ARG A 160 11.22 -0.13 16.57
C ARG A 160 11.39 0.75 15.34
N LYS A 161 10.71 0.42 14.23
CA LYS A 161 10.87 1.15 12.96
C LYS A 161 10.05 2.43 12.89
N PHE A 162 8.84 2.44 13.46
CA PHE A 162 7.84 3.47 13.18
C PHE A 162 7.34 4.26 14.40
N ILE A 163 7.65 3.82 15.63
CA ILE A 163 7.27 4.56 16.83
C ILE A 163 8.50 5.14 17.53
N ASN A 164 9.53 4.32 17.76
CA ASN A 164 10.67 4.71 18.61
C ASN A 164 11.65 5.68 17.93
N ASN A 165 11.57 5.92 16.63
CA ASN A 165 12.59 6.65 15.88
C ASN A 165 12.21 8.07 15.47
N SER A 166 10.95 8.41 15.39
CA SER A 166 10.52 9.79 15.09
C SER A 166 9.03 9.97 15.37
N MET A 167 8.66 11.13 15.89
CA MET A 167 7.25 11.53 15.98
C MET A 167 6.70 11.75 14.56
N PRO A 168 5.62 11.06 14.16
CA PRO A 168 5.01 11.29 12.86
C PRO A 168 4.36 12.69 12.81
N LYS A 169 4.30 13.28 11.64
CA LYS A 169 3.54 14.52 11.43
C LYS A 169 2.06 14.22 11.49
N ILE A 170 1.41 14.53 12.61
CA ILE A 170 -0.02 14.21 12.87
C ILE A 170 -0.93 14.80 11.79
N HIS A 171 -0.60 16.01 11.31
CA HIS A 171 -1.34 16.64 10.21
C HIS A 171 -1.36 15.74 8.96
N SER A 172 -0.19 15.23 8.52
CA SER A 172 -0.07 14.35 7.35
C SER A 172 -0.79 13.02 7.56
N LEU A 173 -0.71 12.43 8.76
CA LEU A 173 -1.44 11.21 9.08
C LEU A 173 -2.96 11.40 8.99
N ARG A 174 -3.47 12.54 9.49
CA ARG A 174 -4.90 12.89 9.38
C ARG A 174 -5.33 13.09 7.93
N ALA A 175 -4.55 13.84 7.16
CA ALA A 175 -4.83 14.08 5.76
C ALA A 175 -4.81 12.77 4.94
N ALA A 176 -3.89 11.86 5.24
CA ALA A 176 -3.87 10.54 4.63
C ALA A 176 -5.07 9.65 5.03
N LEU A 177 -5.60 9.78 6.27
CA LEU A 177 -6.87 9.13 6.65
C LEU A 177 -8.06 9.72 5.86
N GLN A 178 -8.05 11.03 5.62
CA GLN A 178 -9.10 11.66 4.81
C GLN A 178 -9.07 11.14 3.36
N ILE A 179 -7.89 10.90 2.79
CA ILE A 179 -7.75 10.24 1.48
C ILE A 179 -8.41 8.85 1.49
N LEU A 180 -8.18 8.02 2.53
CA LEU A 180 -8.82 6.71 2.65
C LEU A 180 -10.35 6.83 2.75
N LYS A 181 -10.84 7.85 3.45
CA LYS A 181 -12.28 8.09 3.65
C LYS A 181 -12.98 8.53 2.36
N ASP A 182 -12.39 9.48 1.63
CA ASP A 182 -13.07 10.16 0.54
C ASP A 182 -12.89 9.47 -0.82
N THR A 183 -11.80 8.71 -0.98
CA THR A 183 -11.44 8.18 -2.29
C THR A 183 -12.27 6.95 -2.65
N ASP A 184 -12.92 7.02 -3.82
CA ASP A 184 -13.62 5.92 -4.45
C ASP A 184 -13.15 5.79 -5.90
N LEU A 185 -12.49 4.68 -6.21
CA LEU A 185 -11.95 4.38 -7.54
C LEU A 185 -12.60 3.15 -8.18
N ARG A 186 -13.74 2.68 -7.65
CA ARG A 186 -14.44 1.49 -8.17
C ARG A 186 -14.76 1.60 -9.66
N ASP A 187 -15.24 2.77 -10.09
CA ASP A 187 -15.64 3.01 -11.47
C ASP A 187 -14.47 3.10 -12.47
N SER A 188 -13.23 3.20 -11.96
CA SER A 188 -12.04 3.26 -12.82
C SER A 188 -11.34 1.91 -13.01
N LEU A 189 -11.77 0.85 -12.32
CA LEU A 189 -11.10 -0.45 -12.38
C LEU A 189 -11.21 -1.13 -13.75
N ASP A 190 -12.36 -1.00 -14.40
CA ASP A 190 -12.62 -1.60 -15.72
C ASP A 190 -11.72 -1.02 -16.84
N SER A 191 -11.12 0.16 -16.61
CA SER A 191 -10.18 0.81 -17.54
C SER A 191 -8.72 0.33 -17.39
N ILE A 192 -8.43 -0.50 -16.38
CA ILE A 192 -7.07 -1.02 -16.17
C ILE A 192 -6.82 -2.16 -17.13
N ASP A 193 -5.88 -1.97 -18.07
CA ASP A 193 -5.52 -2.90 -19.14
C ASP A 193 -4.12 -3.52 -18.96
N VAL A 194 -3.30 -2.99 -18.05
CA VAL A 194 -1.97 -3.52 -17.75
C VAL A 194 -2.03 -4.78 -16.89
N PRO A 195 -1.03 -5.68 -16.99
CA PRO A 195 -0.94 -6.84 -16.10
C PRO A 195 -1.01 -6.42 -14.63
N THR A 196 -1.95 -7.00 -13.88
CA THR A 196 -2.20 -6.63 -12.49
C THR A 196 -2.15 -7.87 -11.60
N VAL A 197 -1.34 -7.84 -10.56
CA VAL A 197 -1.24 -8.88 -9.54
C VAL A 197 -1.84 -8.37 -8.24
N ILE A 198 -2.88 -9.05 -7.76
CA ILE A 198 -3.54 -8.71 -6.50
C ILE A 198 -3.11 -9.73 -5.45
N ILE A 199 -2.52 -9.26 -4.34
CA ILE A 199 -2.10 -10.12 -3.23
C ILE A 199 -2.82 -9.69 -1.96
N ALA A 200 -3.52 -10.63 -1.32
CA ALA A 200 -4.28 -10.40 -0.10
C ALA A 200 -3.93 -11.42 0.98
N GLY A 201 -3.96 -11.01 2.23
CA GLY A 201 -3.89 -11.92 3.36
C GLY A 201 -5.27 -12.49 3.70
N GLU A 202 -5.35 -13.81 3.93
CA GLU A 202 -6.61 -14.49 4.29
C GLU A 202 -7.26 -13.92 5.57
N LYS A 203 -6.44 -13.44 6.51
CA LYS A 203 -6.89 -12.92 7.81
C LYS A 203 -6.92 -11.39 7.88
N ASP A 204 -6.79 -10.71 6.74
CA ASP A 204 -6.82 -9.25 6.70
C ASP A 204 -8.17 -8.71 7.20
N LYS A 205 -8.11 -7.84 8.24
CA LYS A 205 -9.29 -7.20 8.85
C LYS A 205 -9.46 -5.74 8.44
N LEU A 206 -8.47 -5.17 7.74
CA LEU A 206 -8.51 -3.78 7.27
C LEU A 206 -9.00 -3.69 5.82
N THR A 207 -8.54 -4.62 4.98
CA THR A 207 -8.99 -4.73 3.59
C THR A 207 -9.53 -6.15 3.37
N PRO A 208 -10.83 -6.35 3.56
CA PRO A 208 -11.44 -7.68 3.43
C PRO A 208 -11.19 -8.32 2.07
N ILE A 209 -11.04 -9.63 2.03
CA ILE A 209 -10.80 -10.40 0.79
C ILE A 209 -11.84 -10.06 -0.30
N GLY A 210 -13.07 -9.75 0.09
CA GLY A 210 -14.13 -9.34 -0.85
C GLY A 210 -13.72 -8.15 -1.73
N ALA A 211 -12.95 -7.20 -1.20
CA ALA A 211 -12.43 -6.07 -1.98
C ALA A 211 -11.43 -6.54 -3.05
N SER A 212 -10.54 -7.47 -2.70
CA SER A 212 -9.55 -8.04 -3.64
C SER A 212 -10.23 -8.88 -4.73
N ILE A 213 -11.23 -9.69 -4.38
CA ILE A 213 -12.05 -10.46 -5.34
C ILE A 213 -12.79 -9.50 -6.28
N TYR A 214 -13.39 -8.43 -5.75
CA TYR A 214 -14.05 -7.42 -6.57
C TYR A 214 -13.08 -6.78 -7.58
N MET A 215 -11.89 -6.35 -7.14
CA MET A 215 -10.88 -5.81 -8.05
C MET A 215 -10.52 -6.81 -9.15
N GLN A 216 -10.33 -8.08 -8.80
CA GLN A 216 -10.01 -9.14 -9.77
C GLN A 216 -11.15 -9.37 -10.78
N THR A 217 -12.43 -9.22 -10.40
CA THR A 217 -13.55 -9.32 -11.34
C THR A 217 -13.65 -8.13 -12.29
N LYS A 218 -13.13 -6.97 -11.89
CA LYS A 218 -13.20 -5.71 -12.63
C LYS A 218 -11.98 -5.47 -13.53
N ILE A 219 -10.79 -5.85 -13.10
CA ILE A 219 -9.57 -5.66 -13.86
C ILE A 219 -9.33 -6.88 -14.75
N LYS A 220 -9.56 -6.72 -16.04
CA LYS A 220 -9.54 -7.83 -17.02
C LYS A 220 -8.23 -8.62 -17.04
N ASN A 221 -7.09 -7.93 -17.00
CA ASN A 221 -5.77 -8.54 -17.04
C ASN A 221 -5.19 -8.67 -15.63
N SER A 222 -5.92 -9.38 -14.74
CA SER A 222 -5.50 -9.52 -13.35
C SER A 222 -5.46 -10.97 -12.87
N THR A 223 -4.54 -11.22 -11.94
CA THR A 223 -4.46 -12.45 -11.15
C THR A 223 -4.59 -12.12 -9.67
N ILE A 224 -5.17 -13.03 -8.89
CA ILE A 224 -5.29 -12.89 -7.44
C ILE A 224 -4.57 -14.02 -6.72
N LYS A 225 -3.83 -13.67 -5.66
CA LYS A 225 -3.24 -14.61 -4.71
C LYS A 225 -3.67 -14.26 -3.30
N ILE A 226 -4.39 -15.19 -2.68
CA ILE A 226 -4.75 -15.10 -1.26
C ILE A 226 -3.74 -15.93 -0.48
N LEU A 227 -2.92 -15.27 0.34
CA LEU A 227 -1.92 -15.94 1.18
C LEU A 227 -2.58 -16.47 2.46
N LYS A 228 -2.61 -17.80 2.58
CA LYS A 228 -3.18 -18.49 3.76
C LYS A 228 -2.43 -18.07 5.03
N ASN A 229 -3.18 -17.91 6.12
CA ASN A 229 -2.65 -17.50 7.42
C ASN A 229 -1.90 -16.16 7.44
N SER A 230 -1.94 -15.38 6.38
CA SER A 230 -1.44 -14.02 6.31
C SER A 230 -2.51 -12.99 6.71
N ALA A 231 -2.08 -11.84 7.22
CA ALA A 231 -2.95 -10.71 7.55
C ALA A 231 -2.62 -9.50 6.65
N HIS A 232 -2.72 -8.26 7.15
CA HIS A 232 -2.61 -7.04 6.34
C HIS A 232 -1.21 -6.78 5.76
N ILE A 233 -0.14 -7.37 6.35
CA ILE A 233 1.25 -7.18 5.90
C ILE A 233 1.82 -8.52 5.38
N PRO A 234 1.39 -8.99 4.20
CA PRO A 234 1.78 -10.30 3.67
C PRO A 234 3.29 -10.44 3.43
N PHE A 235 3.96 -9.39 2.97
CA PHE A 235 5.41 -9.39 2.73
C PHE A 235 6.25 -9.45 4.03
N LEU A 236 5.67 -9.09 5.19
CA LEU A 236 6.33 -9.26 6.49
C LEU A 236 6.05 -10.64 7.09
N SER A 237 4.83 -11.14 6.95
CA SER A 237 4.41 -12.41 7.56
C SER A 237 4.80 -13.63 6.73
N HIS A 238 4.84 -13.53 5.41
CA HIS A 238 5.10 -14.59 4.43
C HIS A 238 6.01 -14.06 3.32
N PRO A 239 7.26 -13.61 3.64
CA PRO A 239 8.11 -12.92 2.68
C PRO A 239 8.43 -13.75 1.44
N GLN A 240 8.71 -15.06 1.59
CA GLN A 240 9.03 -15.91 0.44
C GLN A 240 7.82 -16.10 -0.46
N ASP A 241 6.65 -16.50 0.09
CA ASP A 241 5.43 -16.67 -0.70
C ASP A 241 5.03 -15.39 -1.43
N PHE A 242 5.27 -14.23 -0.80
CA PHE A 242 5.03 -12.92 -1.40
C PHE A 242 6.01 -12.64 -2.54
N LEU A 243 7.31 -12.82 -2.33
CA LEU A 243 8.35 -12.63 -3.33
C LEU A 243 8.11 -13.51 -4.57
N ASP A 244 7.74 -14.77 -4.36
CA ASP A 244 7.43 -15.69 -5.45
C ASP A 244 6.32 -15.14 -6.36
N GLN A 245 5.29 -14.47 -5.81
CA GLN A 245 4.22 -13.86 -6.60
C GLN A 245 4.69 -12.62 -7.38
N VAL A 246 5.57 -11.81 -6.81
CA VAL A 246 6.11 -10.63 -7.48
C VAL A 246 7.12 -11.02 -8.55
N LEU A 247 8.04 -11.96 -8.23
CA LEU A 247 9.12 -12.38 -9.12
C LEU A 247 8.65 -13.35 -10.21
N PHE A 248 7.68 -14.24 -9.93
CA PHE A 248 7.10 -15.11 -10.95
C PHE A 248 6.62 -14.31 -12.17
N ASN A 249 5.94 -13.21 -11.91
CA ASN A 249 5.48 -12.30 -12.95
C ASN A 249 6.59 -11.49 -13.66
N PHE A 250 7.80 -11.52 -13.13
CA PHE A 250 9.00 -10.98 -13.79
C PHE A 250 9.64 -12.01 -14.70
N LEU A 251 9.81 -13.25 -14.22
CA LEU A 251 10.56 -14.31 -14.90
C LEU A 251 9.82 -14.90 -16.12
N HIS A 252 8.49 -14.84 -16.15
CA HIS A 252 7.65 -15.39 -17.23
C HIS A 252 7.17 -14.34 -18.24
N LYS A 253 7.87 -13.22 -18.35
CA LYS A 253 7.59 -12.15 -19.32
C LYS A 253 8.04 -12.49 -20.75
N ASN A 254 8.78 -13.56 -20.96
CA ASN A 254 9.46 -13.93 -22.21
C ASN A 254 8.91 -15.20 -22.90
N ASP A 255 7.71 -15.66 -22.50
CA ASP A 255 7.01 -16.75 -23.19
C ASP A 255 5.74 -16.20 -23.91
#